data_14dd647dfc3f4d3b53cadf4503d96007
#
_entry.id   14dd647dfc3f4d3b53cadf4503d96007
#
_cell.length_a   1.000
_cell.length_b   1.000
_cell.length_c   1.000
_cell.angle_alpha   90.00
_cell.angle_beta   90.00
_cell.angle_gamma   90.00
#
_symmetry.space_group_name_H-M   'P 1'
#
loop_
_entity.id
_entity.type
_entity.pdbx_description
1 polymer ?
#
loop_
_entity_poly.entity_id
_entity_poly.type
_entity_poly.pdbx_seq_one_letter_code
_entity_poly.pdbx_strand_id
1 'polypeptide(L)'
;QGSHGVRTSYQESFNFSQWGCGTLEGIPTFCSEQMIISPVGLDNEFTALRRLGIDDPFLLLSIDPNCICATPYHMISSQLEELLLGKNPRGTIGTGVGRACRMFHESGDTLTLRAIELTDKTLIRKKLQRQCEYYRAKYDEAVKTSILPEDMAIAEDNLALLADDGYLQYCLELFEAIGKRLKFMDLPEALCQAGTAIVECSHGVLTDAGMGFSPHVSAIRTLPKYTNEMLRTAGYDGRIINLAVHRAYEIRHGAGPMPTYDRNFTEAMLPGSHKDENRWQGIVRAGALDLNLFRYALECCKETPIDGLCLTWFDQIIKNNRIWPICSAYEGKTSIDKNDVDFLKNTACPVIQEHAIPQTSNDFELFRVVKEILRQYIELPLTML
;
A
#
# COMPACT_ATOMS: atom_id res chain seq x y z
N GLN A 1 -3.50 -2.84 -1.33
CA GLN A 1 -2.65 -2.34 -2.38
C GLN A 1 -2.18 -0.93 -2.02
N GLY A 2 -0.90 -0.66 -2.17
CA GLY A 2 -0.34 0.67 -2.05
C GLY A 2 -0.54 1.44 -3.35
N SER A 3 -0.47 2.77 -3.30
CA SER A 3 -0.35 3.54 -4.52
C SER A 3 1.12 3.86 -4.79
N HIS A 4 1.52 3.82 -6.06
CA HIS A 4 2.86 4.15 -6.52
C HIS A 4 2.82 5.48 -7.25
N GLY A 5 3.55 6.46 -6.74
CA GLY A 5 3.59 7.80 -7.31
C GLY A 5 4.68 7.93 -8.37
N VAL A 6 4.32 8.44 -9.53
CA VAL A 6 5.26 8.87 -10.56
C VAL A 6 5.21 10.39 -10.66
N ARG A 7 6.37 11.01 -10.80
CA ARG A 7 6.50 12.41 -11.14
C ARG A 7 7.27 12.55 -12.42
N THR A 8 6.66 13.12 -13.44
CA THR A 8 7.32 13.35 -14.73
C THR A 8 8.29 14.54 -14.65
N SER A 9 9.17 14.67 -15.66
CA SER A 9 10.07 15.82 -15.82
C SER A 9 9.32 17.15 -15.96
N TYR A 10 8.06 17.11 -16.37
CA TYR A 10 7.17 18.29 -16.50
C TYR A 10 6.42 18.63 -15.19
N GLN A 11 6.82 18.01 -14.06
CA GLN A 11 6.22 18.18 -12.73
C GLN A 11 4.77 17.66 -12.62
N GLU A 12 4.26 16.94 -13.59
CA GLU A 12 3.01 16.22 -13.45
C GLU A 12 3.21 15.02 -12.53
N SER A 13 2.28 14.82 -11.61
CA SER A 13 2.30 13.68 -10.69
C SER A 13 1.06 12.81 -10.90
N PHE A 14 1.25 11.50 -10.89
CA PHE A 14 0.18 10.52 -10.96
C PHE A 14 0.41 9.40 -9.95
N ASN A 15 -0.65 8.95 -9.30
CA ASN A 15 -0.59 7.84 -8.35
C ASN A 15 -1.33 6.64 -8.94
N PHE A 16 -0.56 5.60 -9.27
CA PHE A 16 -1.07 4.33 -9.75
C PHE A 16 -1.59 3.46 -8.60
N SER A 17 -2.66 2.71 -8.83
CA SER A 17 -3.23 1.74 -7.88
C SER A 17 -3.48 0.37 -8.52
N GLN A 18 -3.89 0.33 -9.79
CA GLN A 18 -4.22 -0.90 -10.52
C GLN A 18 -3.25 -1.13 -11.69
N TRP A 19 -2.83 -0.07 -12.38
CA TRP A 19 -1.77 -0.14 -13.38
C TRP A 19 -0.40 0.04 -12.72
N GLY A 20 0.65 -0.49 -13.36
CA GLY A 20 2.04 -0.26 -12.97
C GLY A 20 2.56 1.10 -13.42
N CYS A 21 3.60 1.59 -12.77
CA CYS A 21 4.20 2.91 -13.03
C CYS A 21 4.70 3.07 -14.48
N GLY A 22 5.10 1.98 -15.13
CA GLY A 22 5.56 2.00 -16.53
C GLY A 22 4.48 2.28 -17.58
N THR A 23 3.21 2.33 -17.18
CA THR A 23 2.07 2.55 -18.11
C THR A 23 2.18 3.87 -18.86
N LEU A 24 2.72 4.94 -18.24
CA LEU A 24 2.93 6.24 -18.90
C LEU A 24 3.94 6.17 -20.06
N GLU A 25 4.83 5.18 -20.03
CA GLU A 25 5.82 4.91 -21.08
C GLU A 25 5.37 3.77 -22.02
N GLY A 26 4.09 3.38 -21.97
CA GLY A 26 3.54 2.31 -22.80
C GLY A 26 3.97 0.90 -22.38
N ILE A 27 4.54 0.72 -21.20
CA ILE A 27 4.98 -0.58 -20.70
C ILE A 27 3.77 -1.37 -20.18
N PRO A 28 3.56 -2.62 -20.65
CA PRO A 28 2.46 -3.44 -20.19
C PRO A 28 2.53 -3.77 -18.69
N THR A 29 1.38 -3.83 -18.05
CA THR A 29 1.20 -4.25 -16.67
C THR A 29 0.54 -5.62 -16.62
N PHE A 30 1.07 -6.50 -15.76
CA PHE A 30 0.43 -7.76 -15.38
C PHE A 30 0.11 -7.75 -13.88
N CYS A 31 -1.16 -7.96 -13.53
CA CYS A 31 -1.60 -8.14 -12.15
C CYS A 31 -1.61 -9.62 -11.81
N SER A 32 -0.66 -10.09 -10.98
CA SER A 32 -0.59 -11.47 -10.52
C SER A 32 -1.76 -11.84 -9.61
N GLU A 33 -1.99 -13.12 -9.38
CA GLU A 33 -3.06 -13.63 -8.49
C GLU A 33 -3.02 -13.06 -7.07
N GLN A 34 -1.87 -12.55 -6.61
CA GLN A 34 -1.71 -11.88 -5.31
C GLN A 34 -2.24 -10.44 -5.33
N MET A 35 -2.50 -9.87 -6.50
CA MET A 35 -3.09 -8.55 -6.64
C MET A 35 -4.58 -8.59 -6.33
N ILE A 36 -5.07 -7.60 -5.60
CA ILE A 36 -6.50 -7.43 -5.35
C ILE A 36 -7.03 -6.37 -6.31
N ILE A 37 -7.91 -6.79 -7.20
CA ILE A 37 -8.49 -5.95 -8.23
C ILE A 37 -9.67 -5.16 -7.66
N SER A 38 -9.73 -3.88 -7.94
CA SER A 38 -10.91 -3.06 -7.66
C SER A 38 -11.55 -2.62 -8.97
N PRO A 39 -12.72 -3.18 -9.37
CA PRO A 39 -13.38 -2.73 -10.58
C PRO A 39 -13.70 -1.23 -10.60
N VAL A 40 -14.09 -0.66 -9.45
CA VAL A 40 -14.26 0.79 -9.29
C VAL A 40 -12.93 1.53 -9.43
N GLY A 41 -11.85 0.98 -8.85
CA GLY A 41 -10.49 1.52 -8.99
C GLY A 41 -10.02 1.51 -10.44
N LEU A 42 -10.27 0.42 -11.17
CA LEU A 42 -9.96 0.31 -12.60
C LEU A 42 -10.68 1.37 -13.44
N ASP A 43 -11.97 1.61 -13.21
CA ASP A 43 -12.75 2.62 -13.92
C ASP A 43 -12.24 4.05 -13.68
N ASN A 44 -11.98 4.36 -12.41
CA ASN A 44 -11.45 5.67 -12.01
C ASN A 44 -10.06 5.92 -12.62
N GLU A 45 -9.16 4.94 -12.51
CA GLU A 45 -7.78 5.06 -12.99
C GLU A 45 -7.74 5.06 -14.54
N PHE A 46 -8.57 4.25 -15.19
CA PHE A 46 -8.77 4.33 -16.65
C PHE A 46 -9.15 5.74 -17.09
N THR A 47 -10.14 6.34 -16.44
CA THR A 47 -10.58 7.71 -16.75
C THR A 47 -9.45 8.72 -16.55
N ALA A 48 -8.65 8.57 -15.51
CA ALA A 48 -7.52 9.44 -15.23
C ALA A 48 -6.38 9.26 -16.26
N LEU A 49 -6.03 8.02 -16.62
CA LEU A 49 -5.01 7.72 -17.63
C LEU A 49 -5.40 8.21 -19.03
N ARG A 50 -6.69 8.13 -19.37
CA ARG A 50 -7.22 8.75 -20.60
C ARG A 50 -6.97 10.26 -20.65
N ARG A 51 -7.14 10.96 -19.52
CA ARG A 51 -6.86 12.42 -19.44
C ARG A 51 -5.38 12.74 -19.59
N LEU A 52 -4.51 11.80 -19.25
CA LEU A 52 -3.06 11.92 -19.47
C LEU A 52 -2.62 11.54 -20.89
N GLY A 53 -3.56 11.23 -21.79
CA GLY A 53 -3.29 11.00 -23.21
C GLY A 53 -3.06 9.53 -23.60
N ILE A 54 -3.32 8.57 -22.72
CA ILE A 54 -3.25 7.15 -23.07
C ILE A 54 -4.58 6.75 -23.72
N ASP A 55 -4.55 6.39 -25.01
CA ASP A 55 -5.76 6.13 -25.79
C ASP A 55 -6.63 4.99 -25.25
N ASP A 56 -6.06 3.86 -24.92
CA ASP A 56 -6.77 2.78 -24.24
C ASP A 56 -5.86 2.07 -23.24
N PRO A 57 -5.89 2.49 -21.96
CA PRO A 57 -5.09 1.87 -20.90
C PRO A 57 -5.29 0.36 -20.73
N PHE A 58 -6.49 -0.19 -21.05
CA PHE A 58 -6.74 -1.63 -20.95
C PHE A 58 -5.92 -2.47 -21.93
N LEU A 59 -5.44 -1.89 -23.03
CA LEU A 59 -4.51 -2.59 -23.93
C LEU A 59 -3.15 -2.88 -23.29
N LEU A 60 -2.81 -2.12 -22.24
CA LEU A 60 -1.59 -2.27 -21.45
C LEU A 60 -1.80 -3.05 -20.15
N LEU A 61 -2.98 -3.65 -19.93
CA LEU A 61 -3.30 -4.35 -18.69
C LEU A 61 -3.68 -5.81 -18.97
N SER A 62 -3.02 -6.72 -18.28
CA SER A 62 -3.42 -8.13 -18.18
C SER A 62 -3.55 -8.53 -16.72
N ILE A 63 -4.50 -9.41 -16.42
CA ILE A 63 -4.86 -9.76 -15.04
C ILE A 63 -4.92 -11.28 -14.93
N ASP A 64 -4.34 -11.83 -13.85
CA ASP A 64 -4.53 -13.22 -13.52
C ASP A 64 -6.02 -13.51 -13.24
N PRO A 65 -6.61 -14.54 -13.85
CA PRO A 65 -8.02 -14.87 -13.66
C PRO A 65 -8.41 -15.12 -12.20
N ASN A 66 -7.46 -15.52 -11.36
CA ASN A 66 -7.65 -15.86 -9.95
C ASN A 66 -7.56 -14.65 -9.00
N CYS A 67 -7.19 -13.44 -9.48
CA CYS A 67 -7.21 -12.26 -8.65
C CYS A 67 -8.55 -12.10 -7.94
N ILE A 68 -8.55 -11.86 -6.64
CA ILE A 68 -9.78 -11.51 -5.91
C ILE A 68 -10.17 -10.07 -6.14
N CYS A 69 -11.47 -9.78 -6.14
CA CYS A 69 -12.00 -8.44 -6.35
C CYS A 69 -12.42 -7.78 -5.04
N ALA A 70 -11.90 -6.59 -4.79
CA ALA A 70 -12.47 -5.70 -3.77
C ALA A 70 -13.72 -5.02 -4.33
N THR A 71 -14.83 -5.16 -3.62
CA THR A 71 -16.13 -4.59 -4.00
C THR A 71 -16.46 -3.36 -3.14
N PRO A 72 -17.40 -2.50 -3.54
CA PRO A 72 -17.87 -1.41 -2.70
C PRO A 72 -18.39 -1.87 -1.33
N TYR A 73 -18.93 -3.09 -1.25
CA TYR A 73 -19.39 -3.65 0.03
C TYR A 73 -18.25 -3.98 0.99
N HIS A 74 -17.07 -4.34 0.48
CA HIS A 74 -15.85 -4.43 1.29
C HIS A 74 -15.40 -3.05 1.81
N MET A 75 -15.56 -2.00 1.00
CA MET A 75 -15.28 -0.62 1.42
C MET A 75 -16.22 -0.19 2.55
N ILE A 76 -17.53 -0.37 2.36
CA ILE A 76 -18.56 -0.10 3.39
C ILE A 76 -18.22 -0.86 4.68
N SER A 77 -17.92 -2.16 4.58
CA SER A 77 -17.55 -2.97 5.75
C SER A 77 -16.29 -2.45 6.44
N SER A 78 -15.27 -2.02 5.68
CA SER A 78 -14.05 -1.45 6.25
C SER A 78 -14.32 -0.16 7.01
N GLN A 79 -15.16 0.71 6.47
CA GLN A 79 -15.56 1.97 7.10
C GLN A 79 -16.36 1.73 8.37
N LEU A 80 -17.36 0.84 8.32
CA LEU A 80 -18.16 0.50 9.51
C LEU A 80 -17.30 -0.12 10.62
N GLU A 81 -16.31 -0.96 10.29
CA GLU A 81 -15.36 -1.48 11.28
C GLU A 81 -14.52 -0.39 11.94
N GLU A 82 -14.06 0.62 11.19
CA GLU A 82 -13.33 1.74 11.78
C GLU A 82 -14.21 2.57 12.70
N LEU A 83 -15.48 2.84 12.32
CA LEU A 83 -16.44 3.57 13.17
C LEU A 83 -16.75 2.80 14.46
N LEU A 84 -16.89 1.47 14.40
CA LEU A 84 -17.12 0.61 15.58
C LEU A 84 -15.95 0.58 16.55
N LEU A 85 -14.74 0.95 16.13
CA LEU A 85 -13.58 1.10 17.03
C LEU A 85 -13.61 2.43 17.82
N GLY A 86 -14.51 3.34 17.50
CA GLY A 86 -14.71 4.61 18.17
C GLY A 86 -13.43 5.41 18.29
N LYS A 87 -13.00 5.72 19.52
CA LYS A 87 -11.79 6.54 19.78
C LYS A 87 -10.46 5.84 19.51
N ASN A 88 -10.46 4.56 19.16
CA ASN A 88 -9.26 3.76 18.91
C ASN A 88 -9.20 3.20 17.49
N PRO A 89 -9.29 4.02 16.43
CA PRO A 89 -9.28 3.56 15.05
C PRO A 89 -7.92 2.90 14.72
N ARG A 90 -7.95 1.93 13.81
CA ARG A 90 -6.71 1.34 13.25
C ARG A 90 -6.03 2.28 12.26
N GLY A 91 -6.79 3.21 11.68
CA GLY A 91 -6.31 4.16 10.70
C GLY A 91 -6.17 3.56 9.30
N THR A 92 -7.12 2.74 8.87
CA THR A 92 -7.16 2.23 7.49
C THR A 92 -7.71 3.30 6.54
N ILE A 93 -7.26 3.29 5.28
CA ILE A 93 -7.78 4.20 4.25
C ILE A 93 -9.24 3.91 3.88
N GLY A 94 -9.79 2.77 4.28
CA GLY A 94 -11.19 2.43 4.07
C GLY A 94 -11.55 1.98 2.65
N THR A 95 -10.59 1.58 1.81
CA THR A 95 -10.84 1.12 0.42
C THR A 95 -11.38 -0.31 0.31
N GLY A 96 -11.44 -1.05 1.41
CA GLY A 96 -11.99 -2.40 1.45
C GLY A 96 -11.04 -3.53 1.06
N VAL A 97 -9.82 -3.25 0.60
CA VAL A 97 -8.85 -4.29 0.19
C VAL A 97 -8.60 -5.30 1.31
N GLY A 98 -8.32 -4.84 2.53
CA GLY A 98 -8.13 -5.72 3.69
C GLY A 98 -9.37 -6.55 4.03
N ARG A 99 -10.58 -6.02 3.76
CA ARG A 99 -11.84 -6.77 3.95
C ARG A 99 -12.03 -7.84 2.89
N ALA A 100 -11.66 -7.56 1.64
CA ALA A 100 -11.70 -8.57 0.57
C ALA A 100 -10.77 -9.75 0.90
N CYS A 101 -9.55 -9.48 1.38
CA CYS A 101 -8.62 -10.52 1.85
C CYS A 101 -9.22 -11.36 2.98
N ARG A 102 -9.75 -10.71 4.02
CA ARG A 102 -10.35 -11.41 5.16
C ARG A 102 -11.56 -12.24 4.75
N MET A 103 -12.45 -11.69 3.92
CA MET A 103 -13.59 -12.43 3.40
C MET A 103 -13.15 -13.69 2.64
N PHE A 104 -12.10 -13.60 1.83
CA PHE A 104 -11.55 -14.77 1.14
C PHE A 104 -11.06 -15.83 2.12
N HIS A 105 -10.35 -15.45 3.18
CA HIS A 105 -9.88 -16.38 4.21
C HIS A 105 -11.04 -16.99 5.03
N GLU A 106 -12.12 -16.26 5.27
CA GLU A 106 -13.27 -16.70 6.05
C GLU A 106 -14.24 -17.57 5.26
N SER A 107 -14.45 -17.28 3.98
CA SER A 107 -15.54 -17.86 3.16
C SER A 107 -15.08 -18.45 1.82
N GLY A 108 -13.81 -18.35 1.47
CA GLY A 108 -13.29 -18.76 0.18
C GLY A 108 -14.05 -18.11 -0.98
N ASP A 109 -14.27 -18.88 -2.04
CA ASP A 109 -14.98 -18.42 -3.23
C ASP A 109 -16.50 -18.30 -3.07
N THR A 110 -17.06 -18.64 -1.89
CA THR A 110 -18.50 -18.56 -1.66
C THR A 110 -19.02 -17.11 -1.72
N LEU A 111 -18.28 -16.16 -1.14
CA LEU A 111 -18.61 -14.75 -1.11
C LEU A 111 -17.62 -13.89 -1.92
N THR A 112 -16.41 -14.39 -2.15
CA THR A 112 -15.36 -13.65 -2.86
C THR A 112 -15.56 -13.72 -4.36
N LEU A 113 -15.51 -12.58 -5.03
CA LEU A 113 -15.55 -12.48 -6.49
C LEU A 113 -14.13 -12.55 -7.05
N ARG A 114 -13.92 -13.42 -8.06
CA ARG A 114 -12.67 -13.54 -8.82
C ARG A 114 -12.71 -12.67 -10.07
N ALA A 115 -11.54 -12.26 -10.58
CA ALA A 115 -11.45 -11.43 -11.77
C ALA A 115 -12.11 -12.10 -13.00
N ILE A 116 -11.91 -13.41 -13.20
CA ILE A 116 -12.55 -14.14 -14.30
C ILE A 116 -14.07 -14.12 -14.22
N GLU A 117 -14.65 -14.08 -13.03
CA GLU A 117 -16.09 -14.07 -12.84
C GLU A 117 -16.76 -12.73 -13.23
N LEU A 118 -15.95 -11.68 -13.45
CA LEU A 118 -16.44 -10.40 -14.00
C LEU A 118 -16.96 -10.56 -15.43
N THR A 119 -16.70 -11.68 -16.11
CA THR A 119 -17.26 -12.02 -17.41
C THR A 119 -18.68 -12.60 -17.34
N ASP A 120 -19.16 -12.98 -16.16
CA ASP A 120 -20.48 -13.60 -15.94
C ASP A 120 -21.35 -12.71 -15.04
N LYS A 121 -22.30 -12.01 -15.66
CA LYS A 121 -23.26 -11.13 -14.97
C LYS A 121 -24.06 -11.84 -13.87
N THR A 122 -24.37 -13.11 -14.06
CA THR A 122 -25.14 -13.92 -13.10
C THR A 122 -24.32 -14.19 -11.83
N LEU A 123 -23.04 -14.54 -12.01
CA LEU A 123 -22.11 -14.74 -10.89
C LEU A 123 -21.84 -13.43 -10.14
N ILE A 124 -21.61 -12.31 -10.87
CA ILE A 124 -21.46 -10.99 -10.25
C ILE A 124 -22.67 -10.70 -9.37
N ARG A 125 -23.89 -10.73 -9.93
CA ARG A 125 -25.13 -10.45 -9.17
C ARG A 125 -25.23 -11.33 -7.93
N LYS A 126 -25.07 -12.63 -8.09
CA LYS A 126 -25.19 -13.60 -6.99
C LYS A 126 -24.22 -13.29 -5.84
N LYS A 127 -22.96 -13.01 -6.15
CA LYS A 127 -21.93 -12.75 -5.15
C LYS A 127 -22.13 -11.38 -4.47
N LEU A 128 -22.47 -10.35 -5.23
CA LEU A 128 -22.74 -9.02 -4.68
C LEU A 128 -23.96 -9.05 -3.75
N GLN A 129 -25.06 -9.70 -4.12
CA GLN A 129 -26.23 -9.87 -3.26
C GLN A 129 -25.89 -10.58 -1.95
N ARG A 130 -25.14 -11.68 -2.01
CA ARG A 130 -24.69 -12.41 -0.82
C ARG A 130 -23.79 -11.56 0.09
N GLN A 131 -22.93 -10.73 -0.49
CA GLN A 131 -22.12 -9.80 0.30
C GLN A 131 -22.98 -8.75 0.99
N CYS A 132 -23.99 -8.17 0.33
CA CYS A 132 -24.95 -7.26 0.95
C CYS A 132 -25.64 -7.91 2.14
N GLU A 133 -26.22 -9.11 1.95
CA GLU A 133 -26.91 -9.87 2.99
C GLU A 133 -25.98 -10.15 4.17
N TYR A 134 -24.76 -10.63 3.89
CA TYR A 134 -23.75 -10.93 4.90
C TYR A 134 -23.39 -9.70 5.74
N TYR A 135 -23.10 -8.55 5.09
CA TYR A 135 -22.70 -7.35 5.80
C TYR A 135 -23.86 -6.67 6.51
N ARG A 136 -25.08 -6.71 5.97
CA ARG A 136 -26.27 -6.24 6.69
C ARG A 136 -26.46 -7.02 7.97
N ALA A 137 -26.48 -8.35 7.89
CA ALA A 137 -26.63 -9.21 9.07
C ALA A 137 -25.53 -8.95 10.12
N LYS A 138 -24.31 -8.63 9.68
CA LYS A 138 -23.19 -8.35 10.56
C LYS A 138 -23.30 -7.00 11.28
N TYR A 139 -23.79 -5.96 10.61
CA TYR A 139 -23.65 -4.58 11.10
C TYR A 139 -24.96 -3.94 11.59
N ASP A 140 -26.15 -4.41 11.21
CA ASP A 140 -27.43 -3.79 11.55
C ASP A 140 -27.60 -3.51 13.06
N GLU A 141 -27.26 -4.46 13.91
CA GLU A 141 -27.37 -4.29 15.36
C GLU A 141 -26.17 -3.59 15.97
N ALA A 142 -24.96 -3.90 15.46
CA ALA A 142 -23.72 -3.32 15.98
C ALA A 142 -23.67 -1.79 15.79
N VAL A 143 -24.16 -1.28 14.66
CA VAL A 143 -24.23 0.16 14.40
C VAL A 143 -25.16 0.85 15.38
N LYS A 144 -26.35 0.30 15.66
CA LYS A 144 -27.32 0.89 16.57
C LYS A 144 -26.84 0.99 18.02
N THR A 145 -25.92 0.09 18.42
CA THR A 145 -25.54 -0.05 19.85
C THR A 145 -24.15 0.47 20.17
N SER A 146 -23.27 0.60 19.19
CA SER A 146 -21.83 0.78 19.45
C SER A 146 -21.17 1.93 18.69
N ILE A 147 -21.87 2.64 17.82
CA ILE A 147 -21.33 3.79 17.08
C ILE A 147 -21.39 5.06 17.96
N LEU A 148 -20.37 5.90 17.86
CA LEU A 148 -20.35 7.21 18.49
C LEU A 148 -21.40 8.14 17.85
N PRO A 149 -22.09 9.00 18.64
CA PRO A 149 -23.15 9.87 18.10
C PRO A 149 -22.71 10.74 16.91
N GLU A 150 -21.47 11.23 16.92
CA GLU A 150 -20.90 12.05 15.85
C GLU A 150 -20.67 11.28 14.54
N ASP A 151 -20.59 9.96 14.60
CA ASP A 151 -20.32 9.06 13.47
C ASP A 151 -21.60 8.38 12.93
N MET A 152 -22.73 8.53 13.64
CA MET A 152 -23.96 7.80 13.36
C MET A 152 -24.47 8.04 11.93
N ALA A 153 -24.50 9.29 11.47
CA ALA A 153 -24.99 9.61 10.13
C ALA A 153 -24.21 8.88 9.02
N ILE A 154 -22.89 8.78 9.16
CA ILE A 154 -22.04 8.06 8.18
C ILE A 154 -22.29 6.54 8.24
N ALA A 155 -22.50 6.01 9.44
CA ALA A 155 -22.80 4.61 9.60
C ALA A 155 -24.18 4.24 9.00
N GLU A 156 -25.18 5.10 9.18
CA GLU A 156 -26.52 4.96 8.59
C GLU A 156 -26.47 5.04 7.06
N ASP A 157 -25.73 5.99 6.48
CA ASP A 157 -25.51 6.10 5.03
C ASP A 157 -24.87 4.81 4.47
N ASN A 158 -23.87 4.27 5.15
CA ASN A 158 -23.24 3.01 4.76
C ASN A 158 -24.22 1.82 4.84
N LEU A 159 -25.05 1.74 5.88
CA LEU A 159 -26.09 0.71 5.98
C LEU A 159 -27.17 0.87 4.90
N ALA A 160 -27.56 2.09 4.57
CA ALA A 160 -28.51 2.36 3.50
C ALA A 160 -28.01 1.83 2.14
N LEU A 161 -26.74 2.04 1.82
CA LEU A 161 -26.13 1.50 0.59
C LEU A 161 -26.12 -0.04 0.55
N LEU A 162 -26.00 -0.72 1.69
CA LEU A 162 -26.13 -2.18 1.75
C LEU A 162 -27.56 -2.68 1.46
N ALA A 163 -28.55 -1.81 1.56
CA ALA A 163 -29.96 -2.12 1.34
C ALA A 163 -30.51 -1.58 -0.01
N ASP A 164 -29.67 -0.84 -0.75
CA ASP A 164 -30.10 -0.13 -1.97
C ASP A 164 -29.94 -1.02 -3.22
N ASP A 165 -31.06 -1.45 -3.78
CA ASP A 165 -31.10 -2.22 -5.02
C ASP A 165 -30.58 -1.43 -6.23
N GLY A 166 -30.73 -0.11 -6.24
CA GLY A 166 -30.18 0.78 -7.27
C GLY A 166 -28.66 0.80 -7.24
N TYR A 167 -28.07 0.86 -6.04
CA TYR A 167 -26.64 0.77 -5.86
C TYR A 167 -26.07 -0.60 -6.28
N LEU A 168 -26.77 -1.70 -5.94
CA LEU A 168 -26.44 -3.03 -6.41
C LEU A 168 -26.46 -3.11 -7.94
N GLN A 169 -27.49 -2.55 -8.57
CA GLN A 169 -27.61 -2.54 -10.03
C GLN A 169 -26.48 -1.73 -10.69
N TYR A 170 -26.14 -0.56 -10.14
CA TYR A 170 -25.00 0.24 -10.58
C TYR A 170 -23.67 -0.57 -10.50
N CYS A 171 -23.39 -1.20 -9.37
CA CYS A 171 -22.20 -2.04 -9.19
C CYS A 171 -22.16 -3.18 -10.22
N LEU A 172 -23.31 -3.82 -10.47
CA LEU A 172 -23.41 -4.91 -11.43
C LEU A 172 -23.08 -4.46 -12.85
N GLU A 173 -23.62 -3.32 -13.27
CA GLU A 173 -23.38 -2.76 -14.63
C GLU A 173 -21.91 -2.35 -14.81
N LEU A 174 -21.33 -1.67 -13.81
CA LEU A 174 -19.93 -1.30 -13.81
C LEU A 174 -19.01 -2.53 -13.89
N PHE A 175 -19.27 -3.54 -13.08
CA PHE A 175 -18.42 -4.74 -13.02
C PHE A 175 -18.50 -5.54 -14.31
N GLU A 176 -19.70 -5.66 -14.89
CA GLU A 176 -19.88 -6.29 -16.21
C GLU A 176 -19.15 -5.50 -17.31
N ALA A 177 -19.22 -4.16 -17.30
CA ALA A 177 -18.52 -3.31 -18.26
C ALA A 177 -17.00 -3.45 -18.16
N ILE A 178 -16.46 -3.47 -16.95
CA ILE A 178 -15.03 -3.71 -16.72
C ILE A 178 -14.65 -5.14 -17.18
N GLY A 179 -15.40 -6.17 -16.79
CA GLY A 179 -15.13 -7.56 -17.14
C GLY A 179 -14.99 -7.78 -18.65
N LYS A 180 -15.78 -7.09 -19.46
CA LYS A 180 -15.73 -7.15 -20.94
C LYS A 180 -14.43 -6.57 -21.53
N ARG A 181 -13.69 -5.79 -20.75
CA ARG A 181 -12.44 -5.13 -21.18
C ARG A 181 -11.19 -5.84 -20.68
N LEU A 182 -11.31 -6.74 -19.69
CA LEU A 182 -10.17 -7.41 -19.10
C LEU A 182 -9.54 -8.40 -20.07
N LYS A 183 -8.23 -8.37 -20.16
CA LYS A 183 -7.41 -9.40 -20.77
C LYS A 183 -6.88 -10.31 -19.65
N PHE A 184 -7.17 -11.60 -19.75
CA PHE A 184 -6.68 -12.59 -18.79
C PHE A 184 -5.39 -13.24 -19.29
N MET A 185 -4.48 -13.48 -18.37
CA MET A 185 -3.17 -14.07 -18.60
C MET A 185 -2.71 -14.72 -17.29
N ASP A 186 -1.99 -15.82 -17.35
CA ASP A 186 -1.32 -16.36 -16.16
C ASP A 186 0.12 -15.82 -16.01
N LEU A 187 0.72 -16.03 -14.85
CA LEU A 187 2.07 -15.54 -14.57
C LEU A 187 3.14 -16.17 -15.47
N PRO A 188 3.15 -17.49 -15.74
CA PRO A 188 4.07 -18.10 -16.71
C PRO A 188 4.02 -17.46 -18.09
N GLU A 189 2.82 -17.22 -18.63
CA GLU A 189 2.63 -16.55 -19.91
C GLU A 189 3.17 -15.12 -19.90
N ALA A 190 2.87 -14.36 -18.83
CA ALA A 190 3.35 -12.98 -18.66
C ALA A 190 4.89 -12.93 -18.62
N LEU A 191 5.53 -13.86 -17.90
CA LEU A 191 6.99 -13.93 -17.83
C LEU A 191 7.64 -14.33 -19.16
N CYS A 192 7.00 -15.22 -19.94
CA CYS A 192 7.48 -15.58 -21.28
C CYS A 192 7.45 -14.41 -22.28
N GLN A 193 6.53 -13.46 -22.10
CA GLN A 193 6.41 -12.29 -22.95
C GLN A 193 7.38 -11.16 -22.54
N ALA A 194 7.93 -11.19 -21.32
CA ALA A 194 8.78 -10.16 -20.77
C ALA A 194 10.26 -10.45 -21.01
N GLY A 195 11.03 -9.49 -21.55
CA GLY A 195 12.49 -9.56 -21.55
C GLY A 195 13.08 -9.28 -20.16
N THR A 196 12.54 -8.28 -19.49
CA THR A 196 12.83 -7.95 -18.08
C THR A 196 11.51 -7.58 -17.41
N ALA A 197 11.24 -8.13 -16.24
CA ALA A 197 10.06 -7.81 -15.45
C ALA A 197 10.46 -6.98 -14.22
N ILE A 198 9.71 -5.92 -13.94
CA ILE A 198 9.82 -5.14 -12.69
C ILE A 198 8.59 -5.49 -11.84
N VAL A 199 8.83 -6.04 -10.66
CA VAL A 199 7.76 -6.37 -9.73
C VAL A 199 7.58 -5.23 -8.73
N GLU A 200 6.45 -4.56 -8.81
CA GLU A 200 6.07 -3.50 -7.87
C GLU A 200 5.34 -4.12 -6.68
N CYS A 201 5.99 -4.13 -5.51
CA CYS A 201 5.39 -4.63 -4.27
C CYS A 201 4.58 -3.54 -3.58
N SER A 202 3.60 -3.96 -2.76
CA SER A 202 2.73 -3.04 -2.01
C SER A 202 3.22 -2.84 -0.59
N HIS A 203 2.98 -1.67 -0.03
CA HIS A 203 3.25 -1.31 1.37
C HIS A 203 4.75 -1.42 1.74
N GLY A 204 5.05 -1.91 2.93
CA GLY A 204 6.40 -2.12 3.43
C GLY A 204 6.42 -3.14 4.55
N VAL A 205 7.61 -3.60 4.91
CA VAL A 205 7.83 -4.67 5.91
C VAL A 205 7.14 -4.37 7.25
N LEU A 206 7.17 -3.12 7.70
CA LEU A 206 6.59 -2.71 8.99
C LEU A 206 5.05 -2.79 9.05
N THR A 207 4.41 -3.00 7.88
CA THR A 207 2.97 -3.22 7.76
C THR A 207 2.61 -4.61 7.25
N ASP A 208 3.57 -5.53 7.12
CA ASP A 208 3.32 -6.93 6.75
C ASP A 208 2.36 -7.59 7.73
N ALA A 209 1.44 -8.43 7.21
CA ALA A 209 0.43 -9.11 8.02
C ALA A 209 0.99 -9.99 9.15
N GLY A 210 2.22 -10.51 9.00
CA GLY A 210 2.84 -11.41 9.98
C GLY A 210 4.01 -10.82 10.74
N MET A 211 4.72 -9.85 10.14
CA MET A 211 5.95 -9.27 10.69
C MET A 211 5.78 -7.80 11.07
N GLY A 212 4.71 -7.14 10.66
CA GLY A 212 4.42 -5.76 11.04
C GLY A 212 3.91 -5.61 12.47
N PHE A 213 3.72 -4.36 12.89
CA PHE A 213 3.30 -3.99 14.26
C PHE A 213 1.77 -4.03 14.41
N SER A 214 1.23 -5.21 14.77
CA SER A 214 -0.22 -5.39 14.98
C SER A 214 -0.73 -4.50 16.12
N PRO A 215 -1.95 -3.92 16.01
CA PRO A 215 -2.96 -4.11 14.95
C PRO A 215 -2.79 -3.23 13.71
N HIS A 216 -1.72 -2.44 13.62
CA HIS A 216 -1.48 -1.45 12.57
C HIS A 216 -0.76 -2.06 11.35
N VAL A 217 -1.28 -3.17 10.86
CA VAL A 217 -0.75 -3.94 9.73
C VAL A 217 -1.76 -4.03 8.59
N SER A 218 -1.28 -4.32 7.39
CA SER A 218 -2.13 -4.66 6.26
C SER A 218 -2.63 -6.10 6.36
N ALA A 219 -3.58 -6.49 5.52
CA ALA A 219 -4.05 -7.87 5.46
C ALA A 219 -3.21 -8.76 4.52
N ILE A 220 -2.16 -8.20 3.92
CA ILE A 220 -1.34 -8.89 2.92
C ILE A 220 0.08 -9.12 3.41
N ARG A 221 0.76 -10.06 2.76
CA ARG A 221 2.18 -10.34 2.96
C ARG A 221 3.00 -9.43 2.05
N THR A 222 4.04 -8.79 2.59
CA THR A 222 4.82 -7.76 1.87
C THR A 222 6.30 -8.08 1.78
N LEU A 223 6.76 -9.18 2.38
CA LEU A 223 8.17 -9.57 2.33
C LEU A 223 8.56 -10.06 0.93
N PRO A 224 9.79 -9.77 0.45
CA PRO A 224 10.24 -10.17 -0.88
C PRO A 224 10.23 -11.68 -1.11
N LYS A 225 10.36 -12.49 -0.05
CA LYS A 225 10.31 -13.94 -0.16
C LYS A 225 9.03 -14.45 -0.83
N TYR A 226 7.88 -13.85 -0.54
CA TYR A 226 6.60 -14.29 -1.14
C TYR A 226 6.55 -14.02 -2.64
N THR A 227 7.10 -12.90 -3.07
CA THR A 227 7.24 -12.59 -4.50
C THR A 227 8.22 -13.55 -5.18
N ASN A 228 9.37 -13.82 -4.55
CA ASN A 228 10.36 -14.74 -5.09
C ASN A 228 9.81 -16.16 -5.17
N GLU A 229 9.09 -16.64 -4.15
CA GLU A 229 8.40 -17.94 -4.15
C GLU A 229 7.36 -18.01 -5.28
N MET A 230 6.55 -16.98 -5.48
CA MET A 230 5.57 -16.90 -6.56
C MET A 230 6.24 -17.03 -7.93
N LEU A 231 7.32 -16.26 -8.18
CA LEU A 231 8.07 -16.33 -9.43
C LEU A 231 8.68 -17.73 -9.67
N ARG A 232 9.27 -18.35 -8.64
CA ARG A 232 9.87 -19.70 -8.74
C ARG A 232 8.80 -20.76 -8.96
N THR A 233 7.65 -20.65 -8.31
CA THR A 233 6.51 -21.56 -8.51
C THR A 233 5.96 -21.45 -9.94
N ALA A 234 6.01 -20.27 -10.53
CA ALA A 234 5.64 -20.05 -11.92
C ALA A 234 6.70 -20.53 -12.94
N GLY A 235 7.78 -21.16 -12.47
CA GLY A 235 8.84 -21.70 -13.32
C GLY A 235 9.92 -20.70 -13.75
N TYR A 236 9.95 -19.47 -13.18
CA TYR A 236 11.02 -18.52 -13.47
C TYR A 236 12.32 -18.97 -12.82
N ASP A 237 13.32 -19.29 -13.63
CA ASP A 237 14.66 -19.75 -13.22
C ASP A 237 15.74 -18.64 -13.34
N GLY A 238 15.40 -17.49 -13.91
CA GLY A 238 16.29 -16.37 -14.13
C GLY A 238 16.74 -15.69 -12.82
N ARG A 239 17.60 -14.68 -12.98
CA ARG A 239 18.09 -13.87 -11.86
C ARG A 239 16.98 -12.99 -11.31
N ILE A 240 16.80 -12.97 -9.98
CA ILE A 240 15.95 -12.05 -9.25
C ILE A 240 16.85 -11.06 -8.50
N ILE A 241 16.54 -9.77 -8.61
CA ILE A 241 17.22 -8.69 -7.90
C ILE A 241 16.20 -8.05 -6.96
N ASN A 242 16.45 -8.11 -5.67
CA ASN A 242 15.57 -7.54 -4.64
C ASN A 242 16.07 -6.15 -4.24
N LEU A 243 15.30 -5.12 -4.60
CA LEU A 243 15.60 -3.73 -4.25
C LEU A 243 14.71 -3.28 -3.10
N ALA A 244 15.31 -2.87 -1.99
CA ALA A 244 14.60 -2.18 -0.94
C ALA A 244 14.39 -0.71 -1.35
N VAL A 245 13.17 -0.22 -1.21
CA VAL A 245 12.86 1.20 -1.42
C VAL A 245 12.52 1.82 -0.06
N HIS A 246 13.27 2.84 0.32
CA HIS A 246 13.05 3.59 1.56
C HIS A 246 13.04 5.09 1.28
N ARG A 247 12.31 5.85 2.06
CA ARG A 247 12.41 7.32 1.99
C ARG A 247 13.60 7.80 2.80
N ALA A 248 14.11 8.99 2.49
CA ALA A 248 15.19 9.60 3.26
C ALA A 248 14.80 9.94 4.71
N TYR A 249 13.52 9.86 5.03
CA TYR A 249 12.98 10.10 6.37
C TYR A 249 11.70 9.26 6.55
N GLU A 250 11.30 9.03 7.80
CA GLU A 250 10.11 8.26 8.09
C GLU A 250 8.84 9.01 7.68
N ILE A 251 7.89 8.26 7.11
CA ILE A 251 6.53 8.71 6.86
C ILE A 251 5.56 7.61 7.26
N ARG A 252 4.52 8.00 7.99
CA ARG A 252 3.47 7.06 8.35
C ARG A 252 2.08 7.66 8.19
N HIS A 253 1.26 6.90 7.46
CA HIS A 253 -0.18 7.07 7.44
C HIS A 253 -0.81 6.20 8.55
N GLY A 254 -1.87 6.71 9.19
CA GLY A 254 -2.59 5.96 10.21
C GLY A 254 -1.92 5.94 11.59
N ALA A 255 -2.56 5.23 12.53
CA ALA A 255 -2.30 5.34 13.97
C ALA A 255 -1.12 4.49 14.51
N GLY A 256 -0.41 3.74 13.67
CA GLY A 256 0.67 2.85 14.12
C GLY A 256 1.88 3.59 14.73
N PRO A 257 2.82 2.83 15.33
CA PRO A 257 3.98 3.40 15.99
C PRO A 257 4.87 4.19 15.03
N MET A 258 5.38 5.31 15.52
CA MET A 258 6.33 6.18 14.84
C MET A 258 7.12 6.98 15.88
N PRO A 259 8.16 6.40 16.48
CA PRO A 259 8.92 7.04 17.56
C PRO A 259 9.56 8.37 17.19
N THR A 260 9.99 8.50 15.93
CA THR A 260 10.66 9.70 15.42
C THR A 260 9.71 10.80 14.94
N TYR A 261 8.39 10.66 15.17
CA TYR A 261 7.43 11.69 14.77
C TYR A 261 7.77 13.06 15.35
N ASP A 262 7.85 14.04 14.48
CA ASP A 262 8.01 15.45 14.83
C ASP A 262 7.04 16.31 14.01
N ARG A 263 6.26 17.16 14.69
CA ARG A 263 5.25 17.98 14.04
C ARG A 263 5.87 19.04 13.13
N ASN A 264 6.91 19.72 13.58
CA ASN A 264 7.54 20.79 12.81
C ASN A 264 8.25 20.22 11.58
N PHE A 265 8.92 19.07 11.76
CA PHE A 265 9.51 18.32 10.66
C PHE A 265 8.45 17.88 9.66
N THR A 266 7.31 17.38 10.13
CA THR A 266 6.17 17.00 9.29
C THR A 266 5.69 18.17 8.43
N GLU A 267 5.47 19.33 9.04
CA GLU A 267 5.02 20.53 8.33
C GLU A 267 6.05 21.03 7.30
N ALA A 268 7.34 20.90 7.60
CA ALA A 268 8.42 21.32 6.70
C ALA A 268 8.63 20.36 5.52
N MET A 269 8.55 19.05 5.79
CA MET A 269 9.01 18.02 4.84
C MET A 269 7.92 17.44 3.96
N LEU A 270 6.66 17.45 4.38
CA LEU A 270 5.58 16.88 3.57
C LEU A 270 5.17 17.84 2.45
N PRO A 271 5.06 17.33 1.20
CA PRO A 271 4.45 18.09 0.13
C PRO A 271 2.97 18.37 0.42
N GLY A 272 2.43 19.44 -0.17
CA GLY A 272 1.04 19.88 0.05
C GLY A 272 0.00 18.79 -0.12
N SER A 273 0.19 17.89 -1.10
CA SER A 273 -0.69 16.75 -1.35
C SER A 273 -0.78 15.71 -0.22
N HIS A 274 0.11 15.79 0.79
CA HIS A 274 0.12 14.90 1.95
C HIS A 274 -0.29 15.60 3.24
N LYS A 275 -0.65 16.89 3.18
CA LYS A 275 -1.02 17.67 4.37
C LYS A 275 -2.49 17.61 4.71
N ASP A 276 -3.33 17.15 3.77
CA ASP A 276 -4.75 17.02 4.02
C ASP A 276 -5.03 15.86 4.98
N GLU A 277 -5.88 16.14 5.96
CA GLU A 277 -6.34 15.12 6.89
C GLU A 277 -7.31 14.18 6.17
N ASN A 278 -7.01 12.89 6.21
CA ASN A 278 -7.94 11.87 5.74
C ASN A 278 -8.80 11.39 6.91
N ARG A 279 -10.12 11.41 6.76
CA ARG A 279 -11.05 11.00 7.81
C ARG A 279 -10.71 9.63 8.41
N TRP A 280 -10.29 8.69 7.58
CA TRP A 280 -10.07 7.30 7.99
C TRP A 280 -8.65 7.04 8.52
N GLN A 281 -7.67 7.77 8.00
CA GLN A 281 -6.26 7.61 8.39
C GLN A 281 -5.74 8.73 9.30
N GLY A 282 -6.48 9.83 9.41
CA GLY A 282 -5.99 11.02 10.07
C GLY A 282 -4.89 11.74 9.27
N ILE A 283 -3.99 12.39 9.97
CA ILE A 283 -2.86 13.10 9.39
C ILE A 283 -1.73 12.15 9.00
N VAL A 284 -0.99 12.53 7.96
CA VAL A 284 0.30 11.90 7.65
C VAL A 284 1.35 12.46 8.60
N ARG A 285 2.16 11.58 9.18
CA ARG A 285 3.23 11.93 10.12
C ARG A 285 4.58 11.72 9.47
N ALA A 286 5.54 12.63 9.72
CA ALA A 286 6.92 12.49 9.29
C ALA A 286 7.88 12.68 10.47
N GLY A 287 9.10 12.16 10.34
CA GLY A 287 10.14 12.25 11.34
C GLY A 287 11.49 11.80 10.83
N ALA A 288 12.52 11.83 11.67
CA ALA A 288 13.86 11.40 11.32
C ALA A 288 13.88 9.97 10.76
N LEU A 289 14.82 9.67 9.87
CA LEU A 289 15.07 8.30 9.41
C LEU A 289 15.36 7.39 10.60
N ASP A 290 14.57 6.34 10.78
CA ASP A 290 14.67 5.45 11.93
C ASP A 290 15.43 4.16 11.61
N LEU A 291 16.69 4.12 11.95
CA LEU A 291 17.54 2.98 11.66
C LEU A 291 17.25 1.75 12.52
N ASN A 292 16.50 1.88 13.62
CA ASN A 292 16.09 0.72 14.41
C ASN A 292 14.94 -0.01 13.70
N LEU A 293 13.96 0.74 13.20
CA LEU A 293 12.89 0.20 12.35
C LEU A 293 13.46 -0.37 11.04
N PHE A 294 14.45 0.30 10.47
CA PHE A 294 15.12 -0.16 9.26
C PHE A 294 15.88 -1.49 9.48
N ARG A 295 16.66 -1.60 10.57
CA ARG A 295 17.35 -2.87 10.93
C ARG A 295 16.35 -4.00 11.18
N TYR A 296 15.23 -3.71 11.85
CA TYR A 296 14.16 -4.67 12.03
C TYR A 296 13.59 -5.15 10.69
N ALA A 297 13.35 -4.24 9.74
CA ALA A 297 12.87 -4.60 8.41
C ALA A 297 13.87 -5.48 7.65
N LEU A 298 15.17 -5.20 7.72
CA LEU A 298 16.21 -6.04 7.14
C LEU A 298 16.25 -7.44 7.77
N GLU A 299 16.13 -7.54 9.10
CA GLU A 299 16.09 -8.83 9.80
C GLU A 299 14.88 -9.67 9.36
N CYS A 300 13.73 -9.04 9.13
CA CYS A 300 12.55 -9.72 8.57
C CYS A 300 12.81 -10.28 7.16
N CYS A 301 13.73 -9.67 6.41
CA CYS A 301 14.07 -10.06 5.04
C CYS A 301 15.30 -10.98 4.94
N LYS A 302 15.88 -11.44 6.05
CA LYS A 302 17.16 -12.19 6.06
C LYS A 302 17.15 -13.48 5.21
N GLU A 303 15.99 -14.12 5.03
CA GLU A 303 15.85 -15.30 4.17
C GLU A 303 15.89 -14.97 2.67
N THR A 304 15.74 -13.71 2.33
CA THR A 304 15.72 -13.22 0.95
C THR A 304 16.59 -11.96 0.89
N PRO A 305 17.87 -12.10 0.58
CA PRO A 305 18.83 -10.99 0.61
C PRO A 305 18.36 -9.81 -0.23
N ILE A 306 18.61 -8.61 0.29
CA ILE A 306 18.39 -7.35 -0.41
C ILE A 306 19.67 -7.03 -1.19
N ASP A 307 19.56 -6.89 -2.52
CA ASP A 307 20.68 -6.64 -3.43
C ASP A 307 21.05 -5.15 -3.51
N GLY A 308 20.08 -4.27 -3.22
CA GLY A 308 20.31 -2.83 -3.27
C GLY A 308 19.26 -2.03 -2.48
N LEU A 309 19.62 -0.79 -2.15
CA LEU A 309 18.72 0.17 -1.49
C LEU A 309 18.53 1.39 -2.38
N CYS A 310 17.26 1.69 -2.68
CA CYS A 310 16.84 2.94 -3.34
C CYS A 310 16.36 3.91 -2.26
N LEU A 311 17.04 5.03 -2.10
CA LEU A 311 16.65 6.07 -1.16
C LEU A 311 15.88 7.17 -1.91
N THR A 312 14.60 7.32 -1.61
CA THR A 312 13.71 8.28 -2.27
C THR A 312 13.47 9.52 -1.39
N TRP A 313 12.92 10.60 -1.97
CA TRP A 313 12.56 11.84 -1.28
C TRP A 313 13.76 12.59 -0.66
N PHE A 314 14.96 12.29 -1.08
CA PHE A 314 16.16 12.98 -0.61
C PHE A 314 16.20 14.44 -1.08
N ASP A 315 15.54 14.74 -2.19
CA ASP A 315 15.34 16.10 -2.68
C ASP A 315 14.65 17.03 -1.64
N GLN A 316 13.79 16.46 -0.78
CA GLN A 316 13.14 17.22 0.30
C GLN A 316 14.15 17.59 1.40
N ILE A 317 15.09 16.71 1.73
CA ILE A 317 16.20 17.02 2.65
C ILE A 317 17.04 18.18 2.08
N ILE A 318 17.34 18.11 0.77
CA ILE A 318 18.14 19.15 0.09
C ILE A 318 17.41 20.50 0.11
N LYS A 319 16.11 20.52 -0.14
CA LYS A 319 15.29 21.74 -0.15
C LYS A 319 15.10 22.33 1.25
N ASN A 320 15.13 21.50 2.29
CA ASN A 320 14.91 21.91 3.68
C ASN A 320 16.23 21.94 4.46
N ASN A 321 17.00 23.01 4.28
CA ASN A 321 18.23 23.32 5.01
C ASN A 321 19.37 22.31 4.90
N ARG A 322 19.23 21.22 4.11
CA ARG A 322 20.25 20.19 3.91
C ARG A 322 20.71 19.52 5.22
N ILE A 323 19.83 19.42 6.20
CA ILE A 323 20.07 18.71 7.44
C ILE A 323 19.27 17.39 7.39
N TRP A 324 20.00 16.29 7.53
CA TRP A 324 19.42 14.95 7.51
C TRP A 324 19.39 14.35 8.91
N PRO A 325 18.23 14.30 9.58
CA PRO A 325 18.12 13.73 10.91
C PRO A 325 17.98 12.21 10.82
N ILE A 326 18.80 11.51 11.59
CA ILE A 326 18.85 10.05 11.66
C ILE A 326 18.73 9.62 13.11
N CYS A 327 17.74 8.76 13.42
CA CYS A 327 17.62 8.06 14.69
C CYS A 327 18.46 6.79 14.64
N SER A 328 19.55 6.76 15.41
CA SER A 328 20.50 5.65 15.45
C SER A 328 20.17 4.57 16.46
N ALA A 329 19.48 4.95 17.57
CA ALA A 329 19.15 4.09 18.70
C ALA A 329 17.88 4.59 19.42
N TYR A 330 17.35 3.76 20.33
CA TYR A 330 16.41 4.19 21.37
C TYR A 330 17.11 4.05 22.73
N GLU A 331 16.89 5.01 23.62
CA GLU A 331 17.43 4.93 24.98
C GLU A 331 16.95 3.66 25.68
N GLY A 332 17.89 2.92 26.26
CA GLY A 332 17.60 1.71 27.04
C GLY A 332 17.15 0.48 26.25
N LYS A 333 17.11 0.52 24.91
CA LYS A 333 16.71 -0.63 24.09
C LYS A 333 17.59 -0.78 22.86
N THR A 334 18.20 -1.95 22.71
CA THR A 334 19.18 -2.26 21.64
C THR A 334 18.57 -2.99 20.44
N SER A 335 17.42 -3.61 20.61
CA SER A 335 16.70 -4.33 19.54
C SER A 335 15.20 -4.20 19.72
N ILE A 336 14.47 -4.30 18.64
CA ILE A 336 13.00 -4.27 18.61
C ILE A 336 12.46 -5.50 17.90
N ASP A 337 11.24 -5.90 18.27
CA ASP A 337 10.48 -6.92 17.57
C ASP A 337 9.01 -6.49 17.36
N LYS A 338 8.22 -7.32 16.66
CA LYS A 338 6.83 -7.02 16.31
C LYS A 338 5.89 -6.81 17.50
N ASN A 339 6.26 -7.25 18.70
CA ASN A 339 5.45 -7.13 19.91
C ASN A 339 5.73 -5.82 20.67
N ASP A 340 6.73 -5.06 20.25
CA ASP A 340 7.15 -3.80 20.90
C ASP A 340 6.25 -2.60 20.58
N VAL A 341 5.00 -2.82 20.20
CA VAL A 341 4.07 -1.77 19.77
C VAL A 341 3.89 -0.68 20.82
N ASP A 342 3.66 -1.09 22.08
CA ASP A 342 3.44 -0.15 23.18
C ASP A 342 4.72 0.63 23.50
N PHE A 343 5.87 -0.04 23.49
CA PHE A 343 7.17 0.62 23.62
C PHE A 343 7.37 1.68 22.55
N LEU A 344 7.20 1.30 21.29
CA LEU A 344 7.41 2.19 20.13
C LEU A 344 6.41 3.36 20.07
N LYS A 345 5.19 3.20 20.61
CA LYS A 345 4.17 4.26 20.63
C LYS A 345 4.33 5.22 21.80
N ASN A 346 4.73 4.74 22.95
CA ASN A 346 4.54 5.44 24.22
C ASN A 346 5.82 5.69 25.02
N THR A 347 6.89 4.90 24.79
CA THR A 347 8.05 4.89 25.68
C THR A 347 9.38 5.12 24.96
N ALA A 348 9.45 4.82 23.66
CA ALA A 348 10.69 4.95 22.90
C ALA A 348 11.19 6.40 22.90
N CYS A 349 12.44 6.58 23.33
CA CYS A 349 13.15 7.86 23.29
C CYS A 349 14.20 7.81 22.16
N PRO A 350 13.95 8.42 21.00
CA PRO A 350 14.87 8.38 19.87
C PRO A 350 16.16 9.16 20.13
N VAL A 351 17.30 8.55 19.84
CA VAL A 351 18.61 9.24 19.81
C VAL A 351 18.85 9.71 18.37
N ILE A 352 18.61 10.99 18.13
CA ILE A 352 18.68 11.59 16.79
C ILE A 352 20.01 12.33 16.64
N GLN A 353 20.67 12.09 15.48
CA GLN A 353 21.86 12.81 15.05
C GLN A 353 21.56 13.52 13.73
N GLU A 354 22.02 14.75 13.62
CA GLU A 354 21.85 15.59 12.44
C GLU A 354 23.12 15.56 11.58
N HIS A 355 22.95 15.30 10.29
CA HIS A 355 24.01 15.26 9.30
C HIS A 355 23.83 16.38 8.29
N ALA A 356 24.82 17.27 8.18
CA ALA A 356 24.86 18.29 7.15
C ALA A 356 25.18 17.67 5.78
N ILE A 357 24.33 17.94 4.81
CA ILE A 357 24.52 17.50 3.42
C ILE A 357 25.20 18.62 2.63
N PRO A 358 26.38 18.39 2.04
CA PRO A 358 27.12 19.42 1.35
C PRO A 358 26.34 19.99 0.17
N GLN A 359 26.64 21.24 -0.17
CA GLN A 359 26.11 21.87 -1.37
C GLN A 359 26.95 21.37 -2.57
N THR A 360 26.37 20.47 -3.35
CA THR A 360 26.95 19.97 -4.58
C THR A 360 25.90 19.87 -5.66
N SER A 361 26.29 20.12 -6.91
CA SER A 361 25.48 19.86 -8.10
C SER A 361 25.83 18.50 -8.76
N ASN A 362 26.75 17.76 -8.15
CA ASN A 362 27.20 16.46 -8.64
C ASN A 362 26.47 15.33 -7.89
N ASP A 363 25.57 14.65 -8.56
CA ASP A 363 24.77 13.56 -7.98
C ASP A 363 25.64 12.41 -7.45
N PHE A 364 26.76 12.13 -8.12
CA PHE A 364 27.69 11.09 -7.67
C PHE A 364 28.41 11.46 -6.35
N GLU A 365 28.75 12.73 -6.16
CA GLU A 365 29.31 13.22 -4.90
C GLU A 365 28.27 13.16 -3.78
N LEU A 366 27.05 13.59 -4.07
CA LEU A 366 25.93 13.49 -3.13
C LEU A 366 25.70 12.04 -2.70
N PHE A 367 25.64 11.12 -3.66
CA PHE A 367 25.52 9.70 -3.42
C PHE A 367 26.62 9.16 -2.51
N ARG A 368 27.88 9.53 -2.76
CA ARG A 368 29.02 9.11 -1.94
C ARG A 368 28.86 9.56 -0.49
N VAL A 369 28.49 10.83 -0.27
CA VAL A 369 28.28 11.37 1.08
C VAL A 369 27.16 10.64 1.81
N VAL A 370 26.01 10.44 1.17
CA VAL A 370 24.87 9.71 1.74
C VAL A 370 25.24 8.29 2.12
N LYS A 371 25.99 7.61 1.24
CA LYS A 371 26.48 6.25 1.49
C LYS A 371 27.46 6.19 2.67
N GLU A 372 28.37 7.15 2.77
CA GLU A 372 29.32 7.23 3.89
C GLU A 372 28.62 7.52 5.23
N ILE A 373 27.58 8.35 5.24
CA ILE A 373 26.77 8.59 6.44
C ILE A 373 26.06 7.30 6.85
N LEU A 374 25.36 6.62 5.94
CA LEU A 374 24.66 5.38 6.27
C LEU A 374 25.58 4.27 6.75
N ARG A 375 26.77 4.15 6.18
CA ARG A 375 27.78 3.15 6.59
C ARG A 375 28.27 3.30 8.03
N GLN A 376 28.12 4.45 8.64
CA GLN A 376 28.44 4.65 10.06
C GLN A 376 27.49 3.87 10.98
N TYR A 377 26.31 3.50 10.47
CA TYR A 377 25.21 2.93 11.27
C TYR A 377 24.78 1.53 10.82
N ILE A 378 24.99 1.19 9.56
CA ILE A 378 24.43 -0.02 8.96
C ILE A 378 25.50 -0.68 8.07
N GLU A 379 25.75 -1.95 8.33
CA GLU A 379 26.47 -2.82 7.40
C GLU A 379 25.48 -3.26 6.32
N LEU A 380 25.48 -2.55 5.21
CA LEU A 380 24.68 -2.94 4.06
C LEU A 380 25.61 -3.42 2.95
N PRO A 381 25.33 -4.55 2.29
CA PRO A 381 25.87 -4.85 0.98
C PRO A 381 25.21 -3.88 0.00
N LEU A 382 25.63 -2.61 0.02
CA LEU A 382 24.98 -1.56 -0.75
C LEU A 382 25.63 -1.41 -2.11
N THR A 383 24.95 -1.91 -3.13
CA THR A 383 24.85 -1.17 -4.37
C THR A 383 23.68 -0.20 -4.18
N MET A 384 23.94 1.05 -3.90
CA MET A 384 22.90 2.11 -3.94
C MET A 384 22.72 2.47 -5.41
N LEU A 385 21.49 2.48 -5.86
CA LEU A 385 21.08 3.04 -7.15
C LEU A 385 20.48 4.42 -6.94
#